data_1ac50e2240d75ca529c5898dcf475cc7
#
_entry.id   1ac50e2240d75ca529c5898dcf475cc7
#
_cell.length_a   1.000
_cell.length_b   1.000
_cell.length_c   1.000
_cell.angle_alpha   90.00
_cell.angle_beta   90.00
_cell.angle_gamma   90.00
#
_symmetry.space_group_name_H-M   'P 1'
#
loop_
_entity.id
_entity.type
_entity.pdbx_description
1 polymer ?
#
loop_
_entity_poly.entity_id
_entity_poly.type
_entity_poly.pdbx_seq_one_letter_code
_entity_poly.pdbx_strand_id
1 'polypeptide(L)'
;MELPRVVFFGRSGAEACRFFNLDLADWAGASLLDCPGGPGSLLPLARRAGLEVLAIDPLYALDPEALERRCRDDIAFTMERLRQSTTVRPNFDLAPYQRDKLEALEAFLVDRQGHPAAYRAGALPALPLPDRAFDLVLSGQLLFSYAPLADGGLNENDDLDLAWHRRALAELLRVCRRELRIYPAHTITLPARVHPYVEPLIADLPAGWRASLEPTGYDQGSAGDTPMLRIRWQGATGAPLDSAPQSAA
;
A
#
# COMPACT_ATOMS: atom_id res chain seq x y z
N MET A 1 -7.74 17.66 5.09
CA MET A 1 -8.46 16.56 5.82
C MET A 1 -7.51 16.06 6.89
N GLU A 2 -8.00 15.86 8.09
CA GLU A 2 -7.23 15.42 9.25
C GLU A 2 -7.85 14.13 9.78
N LEU A 3 -7.00 13.19 10.21
CA LEU A 3 -7.44 11.90 10.71
C LEU A 3 -6.75 11.60 12.04
N PRO A 4 -7.50 11.29 13.10
CA PRO A 4 -6.96 11.00 14.44
C PRO A 4 -6.27 9.63 14.51
N ARG A 5 -6.39 8.82 13.47
CA ARG A 5 -5.84 7.47 13.37
C ARG A 5 -5.81 6.98 11.94
N VAL A 6 -5.05 5.94 11.68
CA VAL A 6 -5.14 5.20 10.42
C VAL A 6 -6.53 4.59 10.28
N VAL A 7 -7.21 4.86 9.16
CA VAL A 7 -8.53 4.32 8.86
C VAL A 7 -8.43 3.05 8.00
N PHE A 8 -9.32 2.11 8.25
CA PHE A 8 -9.43 0.87 7.50
C PHE A 8 -10.30 1.10 6.26
N PHE A 9 -9.65 1.59 5.19
CA PHE A 9 -10.31 2.15 4.00
C PHE A 9 -9.71 1.56 2.73
N GLY A 10 -10.37 0.54 2.17
CA GLY A 10 -9.85 -0.26 1.07
C GLY A 10 -9.91 0.40 -0.31
N ARG A 11 -9.24 -0.27 -1.22
CA ARG A 11 -9.24 0.04 -2.66
C ARG A 11 -9.60 -1.22 -3.44
N SER A 12 -10.26 -1.04 -4.58
CA SER A 12 -10.47 -2.15 -5.49
C SER A 12 -9.14 -2.64 -6.07
N GLY A 13 -9.09 -3.90 -6.48
CA GLY A 13 -7.90 -4.44 -7.14
C GLY A 13 -7.53 -3.67 -8.41
N ALA A 14 -8.53 -3.20 -9.15
CA ALA A 14 -8.32 -2.37 -10.34
C ALA A 14 -7.72 -0.99 -10.01
N GLU A 15 -8.16 -0.34 -8.90
CA GLU A 15 -7.53 0.89 -8.42
C GLU A 15 -6.08 0.64 -8.02
N ALA A 16 -5.82 -0.46 -7.28
CA ALA A 16 -4.48 -0.83 -6.85
C ALA A 16 -3.55 -1.05 -8.05
N CYS A 17 -3.99 -1.76 -9.07
CA CYS A 17 -3.22 -1.93 -10.31
C CYS A 17 -2.90 -0.58 -10.97
N ARG A 18 -3.84 0.37 -10.98
CA ARG A 18 -3.61 1.70 -11.57
C ARG A 18 -2.60 2.52 -10.77
N PHE A 19 -2.76 2.63 -9.45
CA PHE A 19 -1.85 3.49 -8.67
C PHE A 19 -0.49 2.86 -8.41
N PHE A 20 -0.37 1.54 -8.54
CA PHE A 20 0.93 0.87 -8.51
C PHE A 20 1.55 0.69 -9.92
N ASN A 21 0.91 1.13 -11.01
CA ASN A 21 1.34 0.81 -12.39
C ASN A 21 1.59 -0.69 -12.56
N LEU A 22 0.67 -1.52 -12.09
CA LEU A 22 0.86 -2.95 -11.95
C LEU A 22 0.10 -3.71 -13.03
N ASP A 23 0.82 -4.37 -13.93
CA ASP A 23 0.30 -5.45 -14.73
C ASP A 23 0.56 -6.77 -13.99
N LEU A 24 -0.47 -7.43 -13.54
CA LEU A 24 -0.35 -8.67 -12.78
C LEU A 24 0.16 -9.84 -13.64
N ALA A 25 -0.03 -9.79 -14.95
CA ALA A 25 0.46 -10.83 -15.85
C ALA A 25 1.99 -10.92 -15.88
N ASP A 26 2.67 -9.79 -15.69
CA ASP A 26 4.14 -9.72 -15.59
C ASP A 26 4.70 -10.44 -14.34
N TRP A 27 3.82 -10.75 -13.38
CA TRP A 27 4.17 -11.34 -12.08
C TRP A 27 3.59 -12.76 -11.89
N ALA A 28 3.09 -13.40 -12.92
CA ALA A 28 2.56 -14.75 -12.81
C ALA A 28 3.61 -15.72 -12.23
N GLY A 29 3.23 -16.49 -11.21
CA GLY A 29 4.13 -17.38 -10.47
C GLY A 29 5.00 -16.69 -9.40
N ALA A 30 4.95 -15.36 -9.29
CA ALA A 30 5.67 -14.64 -8.25
C ALA A 30 4.90 -14.57 -6.92
N SER A 31 5.64 -14.35 -5.82
CA SER A 31 5.07 -14.08 -4.50
C SER A 31 4.86 -12.59 -4.28
N LEU A 32 3.64 -12.22 -3.83
CA LEU A 32 3.21 -10.85 -3.56
C LEU A 32 2.84 -10.66 -2.09
N LEU A 33 3.38 -9.60 -1.47
CA LEU A 33 2.96 -9.09 -0.18
C LEU A 33 2.25 -7.74 -0.37
N ASP A 34 1.04 -7.59 0.21
CA ASP A 34 0.31 -6.33 0.36
C ASP A 34 0.36 -5.90 1.84
N CYS A 35 1.03 -4.78 2.15
CA CYS A 35 1.28 -4.32 3.52
C CYS A 35 1.30 -2.78 3.63
N PRO A 36 0.29 -2.19 4.33
CA PRO A 36 -0.90 -2.83 4.89
C PRO A 36 -1.88 -3.24 3.81
N GLY A 37 -2.52 -4.41 4.01
CA GLY A 37 -3.47 -4.93 3.03
C GLY A 37 -4.83 -4.24 3.07
N GLY A 38 -5.24 -3.76 4.25
CA GLY A 38 -6.55 -3.11 4.41
C GLY A 38 -7.73 -3.99 3.94
N PRO A 39 -8.93 -3.42 3.77
CA PRO A 39 -10.08 -4.11 3.22
C PRO A 39 -10.15 -3.99 1.69
N GLY A 40 -9.01 -4.23 1.01
CA GLY A 40 -8.88 -4.12 -0.44
C GLY A 40 -9.14 -5.42 -1.18
N SER A 41 -9.47 -5.34 -2.47
CA SER A 41 -9.70 -6.51 -3.32
C SER A 41 -8.57 -6.82 -4.30
N LEU A 42 -7.33 -6.42 -3.97
CA LEU A 42 -6.16 -6.75 -4.79
C LEU A 42 -5.84 -8.24 -4.77
N LEU A 43 -5.87 -8.89 -3.59
CA LEU A 43 -5.49 -10.29 -3.45
C LEU A 43 -6.30 -11.25 -4.32
N PRO A 44 -7.64 -11.20 -4.37
CA PRO A 44 -8.41 -12.07 -5.25
C PRO A 44 -8.06 -11.83 -6.74
N LEU A 45 -7.74 -10.60 -7.13
CA LEU A 45 -7.34 -10.28 -8.49
C LEU A 45 -5.96 -10.86 -8.82
N ALA A 46 -4.98 -10.66 -7.94
CA ALA A 46 -3.61 -11.15 -8.11
C ALA A 46 -3.55 -12.69 -8.10
N ARG A 47 -4.33 -13.35 -7.23
CA ARG A 47 -4.42 -14.81 -7.21
C ARG A 47 -4.97 -15.38 -8.51
N ARG A 48 -6.01 -14.75 -9.10
CA ARG A 48 -6.53 -15.15 -10.41
C ARG A 48 -5.50 -14.97 -11.54
N ALA A 49 -4.57 -14.04 -11.40
CA ALA A 49 -3.45 -13.87 -12.32
C ALA A 49 -2.27 -14.81 -12.05
N GLY A 50 -2.41 -15.75 -11.10
CA GLY A 50 -1.41 -16.78 -10.82
C GLY A 50 -0.31 -16.38 -9.84
N LEU A 51 -0.49 -15.32 -9.04
CA LEU A 51 0.45 -14.96 -7.99
C LEU A 51 0.17 -15.71 -6.68
N GLU A 52 1.22 -16.00 -5.93
CA GLU A 52 1.12 -16.38 -4.52
C GLU A 52 0.98 -15.11 -3.68
N VAL A 53 -0.12 -14.98 -2.91
CA VAL A 53 -0.47 -13.71 -2.29
C VAL A 53 -0.60 -13.80 -0.77
N LEU A 54 -0.11 -12.78 -0.07
CA LEU A 54 -0.30 -12.56 1.35
C LEU A 54 -0.63 -11.08 1.59
N ALA A 55 -1.61 -10.78 2.43
CA ALA A 55 -1.84 -9.46 2.97
C ALA A 55 -1.55 -9.44 4.47
N ILE A 56 -0.94 -8.35 4.95
CA ILE A 56 -0.73 -8.11 6.38
C ILE A 56 -1.37 -6.79 6.78
N ASP A 57 -2.16 -6.83 7.85
CA ASP A 57 -2.77 -5.65 8.47
C ASP A 57 -3.03 -5.93 9.95
N PRO A 58 -2.81 -4.97 10.88
CA PRO A 58 -3.07 -5.20 12.30
C PRO A 58 -4.53 -5.52 12.60
N LEU A 59 -5.47 -5.01 11.82
CA LEU A 59 -6.90 -5.23 12.02
C LEU A 59 -7.37 -6.65 11.62
N TYR A 60 -6.56 -7.42 10.92
CA TYR A 60 -6.89 -8.82 10.64
C TYR A 60 -6.91 -9.73 11.89
N ALA A 61 -6.45 -9.20 13.05
CA ALA A 61 -6.62 -9.86 14.35
C ALA A 61 -8.08 -9.84 14.87
N LEU A 62 -8.92 -8.96 14.32
CA LEU A 62 -10.33 -8.86 14.70
C LEU A 62 -11.12 -10.06 14.16
N ASP A 63 -12.16 -10.44 14.89
CA ASP A 63 -13.17 -11.36 14.36
C ASP A 63 -13.87 -10.76 13.13
N PRO A 64 -14.46 -11.60 12.26
CA PRO A 64 -15.02 -11.14 10.99
C PRO A 64 -16.09 -10.04 11.13
N GLU A 65 -16.96 -10.14 12.13
CA GLU A 65 -18.04 -9.17 12.33
C GLU A 65 -17.51 -7.83 12.86
N ALA A 66 -16.56 -7.86 13.80
CA ALA A 66 -15.90 -6.64 14.30
C ALA A 66 -15.10 -5.94 13.19
N LEU A 67 -14.43 -6.72 12.35
CA LEU A 67 -13.67 -6.20 11.21
C LEU A 67 -14.58 -5.53 10.18
N GLU A 68 -15.68 -6.16 9.82
CA GLU A 68 -16.67 -5.59 8.90
C GLU A 68 -17.26 -4.29 9.45
N ARG A 69 -17.74 -4.30 10.71
CA ARG A 69 -18.24 -3.08 11.38
C ARG A 69 -17.21 -1.97 11.32
N ARG A 70 -15.96 -2.27 11.73
CA ARG A 70 -14.88 -1.29 11.71
C ARG A 70 -14.67 -0.70 10.32
N CYS A 71 -14.68 -1.50 9.27
CA CYS A 71 -14.51 -1.02 7.92
C CYS A 71 -15.65 -0.12 7.46
N ARG A 72 -16.90 -0.51 7.70
CA ARG A 72 -18.10 0.30 7.36
C ARG A 72 -18.08 1.64 8.09
N ASP A 73 -17.74 1.65 9.38
CA ASP A 73 -17.60 2.86 10.19
C ASP A 73 -16.49 3.77 9.66
N ASP A 74 -15.33 3.20 9.31
CA ASP A 74 -14.19 3.95 8.76
C ASP A 74 -14.50 4.50 7.37
N ILE A 75 -15.23 3.78 6.52
CA ILE A 75 -15.71 4.30 5.23
C ILE A 75 -16.66 5.48 5.45
N ALA A 76 -17.66 5.33 6.31
CA ALA A 76 -18.61 6.40 6.59
C ALA A 76 -17.93 7.65 7.16
N PHE A 77 -17.05 7.46 8.14
CA PHE A 77 -16.24 8.53 8.76
C PHE A 77 -15.36 9.25 7.73
N THR A 78 -14.64 8.49 6.91
CA THR A 78 -13.73 9.07 5.90
C THR A 78 -14.51 9.82 4.83
N MET A 79 -15.64 9.28 4.37
CA MET A 79 -16.48 9.95 3.38
C MET A 79 -17.05 11.26 3.89
N GLU A 80 -17.44 11.35 5.18
CA GLU A 80 -17.88 12.60 5.77
C GLU A 80 -16.75 13.63 5.83
N ARG A 81 -15.54 13.21 6.23
CA ARG A 81 -14.36 14.08 6.22
C ARG A 81 -13.99 14.55 4.81
N LEU A 82 -14.12 13.69 3.81
CA LEU A 82 -13.85 14.06 2.41
C LEU A 82 -14.82 15.10 1.87
N ARG A 83 -16.11 15.04 2.23
CA ARG A 83 -17.11 16.06 1.82
C ARG A 83 -16.77 17.46 2.33
N GLN A 84 -16.11 17.53 3.49
CA GLN A 84 -15.71 18.79 4.14
C GLN A 84 -14.28 19.20 3.79
N SER A 85 -13.56 18.38 3.04
CA SER A 85 -12.13 18.53 2.83
C SER A 85 -11.80 19.52 1.71
N THR A 86 -10.75 20.31 1.94
CA THR A 86 -10.11 21.16 0.92
C THR A 86 -8.94 20.47 0.20
N THR A 87 -8.65 19.21 0.53
CA THR A 87 -7.56 18.43 -0.09
C THR A 87 -8.00 17.65 -1.33
N VAL A 88 -9.31 17.65 -1.62
CA VAL A 88 -9.91 17.06 -2.81
C VAL A 88 -10.40 18.19 -3.71
N ARG A 89 -10.15 18.06 -5.02
CA ARG A 89 -10.58 19.08 -5.97
C ARG A 89 -12.13 19.21 -6.02
N PRO A 90 -12.68 20.39 -6.22
CA PRO A 90 -14.12 20.65 -6.09
C PRO A 90 -15.04 19.80 -6.98
N ASN A 91 -14.55 19.33 -8.13
CA ASN A 91 -15.34 18.56 -9.09
C ASN A 91 -15.13 17.03 -8.97
N PHE A 92 -14.51 16.56 -7.89
CA PHE A 92 -14.35 15.11 -7.68
C PHE A 92 -15.66 14.50 -7.19
N ASP A 93 -16.18 13.53 -7.95
CA ASP A 93 -17.43 12.86 -7.59
C ASP A 93 -17.21 11.81 -6.50
N LEU A 94 -17.71 12.10 -5.31
CA LEU A 94 -17.58 11.22 -4.15
C LEU A 94 -18.58 10.06 -4.16
N ALA A 95 -19.64 10.09 -4.95
CA ALA A 95 -20.66 9.02 -4.94
C ALA A 95 -20.13 7.71 -5.57
N PRO A 96 -19.57 7.71 -6.81
CA PRO A 96 -18.91 6.51 -7.33
C PRO A 96 -17.70 6.10 -6.47
N TYR A 97 -16.92 7.06 -5.97
CA TYR A 97 -15.79 6.76 -5.10
C TYR A 97 -16.22 5.99 -3.84
N GLN A 98 -17.30 6.41 -3.16
CA GLN A 98 -17.83 5.67 -1.99
C GLN A 98 -18.34 4.28 -2.37
N ARG A 99 -19.05 4.15 -3.49
CA ARG A 99 -19.54 2.84 -3.99
C ARG A 99 -18.41 1.88 -4.22
N ASP A 100 -17.32 2.32 -4.88
CA ASP A 100 -16.15 1.50 -5.15
C ASP A 100 -15.49 0.98 -3.85
N LYS A 101 -15.53 1.78 -2.75
CA LYS A 101 -15.02 1.33 -1.44
C LYS A 101 -15.88 0.25 -0.80
N LEU A 102 -17.18 0.35 -0.93
CA LEU A 102 -18.11 -0.67 -0.42
C LEU A 102 -17.99 -1.96 -1.24
N GLU A 103 -17.90 -1.86 -2.56
CA GLU A 103 -17.68 -3.02 -3.43
C GLU A 103 -16.34 -3.72 -3.14
N ALA A 104 -15.28 -2.94 -2.89
CA ALA A 104 -13.98 -3.50 -2.50
C ALA A 104 -14.05 -4.24 -1.15
N LEU A 105 -14.79 -3.69 -0.19
CA LEU A 105 -15.05 -4.35 1.10
C LEU A 105 -15.77 -5.69 0.92
N GLU A 106 -16.87 -5.71 0.16
CA GLU A 106 -17.62 -6.96 -0.07
C GLU A 106 -16.73 -8.04 -0.70
N ALA A 107 -15.95 -7.66 -1.72
CA ALA A 107 -15.00 -8.58 -2.36
C ALA A 107 -13.91 -9.07 -1.40
N PHE A 108 -13.41 -8.20 -0.53
CA PHE A 108 -12.46 -8.55 0.52
C PHE A 108 -13.03 -9.55 1.52
N LEU A 109 -14.25 -9.31 2.02
CA LEU A 109 -14.89 -10.19 3.02
C LEU A 109 -15.11 -11.59 2.46
N VAL A 110 -15.58 -11.70 1.24
CA VAL A 110 -15.75 -12.98 0.53
C VAL A 110 -14.41 -13.70 0.36
N ASP A 111 -13.37 -12.98 -0.11
CA ASP A 111 -12.06 -13.59 -0.34
C ASP A 111 -11.39 -14.02 0.98
N ARG A 112 -11.47 -13.19 2.03
CA ARG A 112 -10.92 -13.52 3.35
C ARG A 112 -11.59 -14.76 3.96
N GLN A 113 -12.90 -14.92 3.78
CA GLN A 113 -13.61 -16.11 4.24
C GLN A 113 -13.15 -17.37 3.50
N GLY A 114 -12.96 -17.27 2.18
CA GLY A 114 -12.52 -18.38 1.34
C GLY A 114 -11.03 -18.73 1.48
N HIS A 115 -10.19 -17.75 1.82
CA HIS A 115 -8.73 -17.86 1.86
C HIS A 115 -8.13 -17.26 3.13
N PRO A 116 -8.54 -17.67 4.35
CA PRO A 116 -8.13 -17.01 5.59
C PRO A 116 -6.61 -16.99 5.82
N ALA A 117 -5.89 -17.98 5.32
CA ALA A 117 -4.42 -18.05 5.43
C ALA A 117 -3.68 -16.96 4.64
N ALA A 118 -4.35 -16.34 3.66
CA ALA A 118 -3.79 -15.22 2.88
C ALA A 118 -3.89 -13.86 3.59
N TYR A 119 -4.49 -13.81 4.77
CA TYR A 119 -4.70 -12.58 5.55
C TYR A 119 -4.15 -12.76 6.96
N ARG A 120 -3.06 -12.09 7.28
CA ARG A 120 -2.33 -12.27 8.54
C ARG A 120 -2.27 -10.98 9.33
N ALA A 121 -2.49 -11.06 10.65
CA ALA A 121 -2.30 -9.93 11.55
C ALA A 121 -0.80 -9.60 11.68
N GLY A 122 -0.49 -8.30 11.61
CA GLY A 122 0.86 -7.77 11.75
C GLY A 122 0.89 -6.29 11.38
N ALA A 123 1.93 -5.59 11.81
CA ALA A 123 2.06 -4.15 11.61
C ALA A 123 3.51 -3.73 11.34
N LEU A 124 3.69 -2.75 10.46
CA LEU A 124 4.95 -2.02 10.35
C LEU A 124 5.23 -1.25 11.66
N PRO A 125 6.49 -1.12 12.04
CA PRO A 125 7.71 -1.47 11.30
C PRO A 125 8.32 -2.83 11.66
N ALA A 126 7.54 -3.83 12.11
CA ALA A 126 8.05 -5.15 12.43
C ALA A 126 7.06 -6.22 11.95
N LEU A 127 7.45 -7.00 10.93
CA LEU A 127 6.61 -8.01 10.31
C LEU A 127 7.05 -9.42 10.72
N PRO A 128 6.11 -10.34 11.06
CA PRO A 128 6.42 -11.72 11.39
C PRO A 128 6.69 -12.55 10.12
N LEU A 129 7.65 -12.09 9.31
CA LEU A 129 8.00 -12.66 8.01
C LEU A 129 9.51 -12.84 7.88
N PRO A 130 9.97 -13.89 7.18
CA PRO A 130 11.38 -14.08 6.90
C PRO A 130 11.92 -13.03 5.91
N ASP A 131 13.25 -12.86 5.90
CA ASP A 131 13.95 -12.00 4.95
C ASP A 131 13.73 -12.49 3.53
N ARG A 132 13.61 -11.54 2.59
CA ARG A 132 13.53 -11.80 1.14
C ARG A 132 12.47 -12.84 0.76
N ALA A 133 11.32 -12.80 1.43
CA ALA A 133 10.24 -13.79 1.27
C ALA A 133 9.40 -13.53 0.01
N PHE A 134 9.31 -12.27 -0.44
CA PHE A 134 8.39 -11.88 -1.52
C PHE A 134 9.12 -11.25 -2.69
N ASP A 135 8.71 -11.62 -3.91
CA ASP A 135 9.25 -11.03 -5.14
C ASP A 135 8.75 -9.60 -5.33
N LEU A 136 7.48 -9.36 -5.04
CA LEU A 136 6.83 -8.06 -5.10
C LEU A 136 6.23 -7.70 -3.75
N VAL A 137 6.58 -6.51 -3.25
CA VAL A 137 5.99 -5.94 -2.05
C VAL A 137 5.26 -4.66 -2.44
N LEU A 138 4.02 -4.53 -1.99
CA LEU A 138 3.20 -3.34 -2.23
C LEU A 138 2.86 -2.70 -0.88
N SER A 139 2.97 -1.38 -0.81
CA SER A 139 2.54 -0.61 0.36
C SER A 139 1.69 0.57 -0.10
N GLY A 140 0.38 0.39 0.05
CA GLY A 140 -0.61 1.37 -0.39
C GLY A 140 -1.21 2.18 0.73
N GLN A 141 -1.29 3.50 0.56
CA GLN A 141 -2.12 4.39 1.37
C GLN A 141 -1.77 4.45 2.87
N LEU A 142 -0.56 4.05 3.27
CA LEU A 142 -0.07 4.20 4.64
C LEU A 142 1.12 5.16 4.71
N LEU A 143 2.26 4.74 4.12
CA LEU A 143 3.44 5.61 4.09
C LEU A 143 3.08 6.91 3.36
N PHE A 144 3.66 8.01 3.82
CA PHE A 144 3.42 9.37 3.35
C PHE A 144 1.98 9.87 3.60
N SER A 145 0.94 9.05 3.32
CA SER A 145 -0.45 9.44 3.57
C SER A 145 -0.71 9.78 5.04
N TYR A 146 -0.12 9.01 5.96
CA TYR A 146 -0.28 9.20 7.39
C TYR A 146 0.95 9.81 8.08
N ALA A 147 1.80 10.49 7.33
CA ALA A 147 2.77 11.39 7.93
C ALA A 147 2.05 12.49 8.73
N PRO A 148 2.74 13.17 9.67
CA PRO A 148 2.19 14.31 10.38
C PRO A 148 1.60 15.36 9.44
N LEU A 149 0.57 16.07 9.88
CA LEU A 149 -0.05 17.16 9.11
C LEU A 149 0.96 18.22 8.67
N ALA A 150 1.91 18.55 9.55
CA ALA A 150 2.96 19.54 9.28
C ALA A 150 3.86 19.13 8.09
N ASP A 151 3.98 17.82 7.83
CA ASP A 151 4.79 17.26 6.76
C ASP A 151 3.97 16.90 5.51
N GLY A 152 2.68 17.23 5.49
CA GLY A 152 1.80 17.07 4.34
C GLY A 152 1.00 15.76 4.29
N GLY A 153 0.94 15.03 5.41
CA GLY A 153 0.11 13.84 5.58
C GLY A 153 -1.28 14.14 6.15
N LEU A 154 -1.93 13.12 6.71
CA LEU A 154 -3.28 13.16 7.28
C LEU A 154 -3.31 13.00 8.79
N ASN A 155 -2.20 12.57 9.41
CA ASN A 155 -2.18 12.17 10.81
C ASN A 155 -2.13 13.40 11.74
N GLU A 156 -3.07 13.46 12.68
CA GLU A 156 -3.08 14.49 13.74
C GLU A 156 -1.97 14.27 14.79
N ASN A 157 -1.40 13.04 14.83
CA ASN A 157 -0.33 12.67 15.73
C ASN A 157 1.02 12.64 15.00
N ASP A 158 2.11 12.78 15.74
CA ASP A 158 3.48 12.77 15.19
C ASP A 158 4.14 11.39 15.26
N ASP A 159 3.38 10.32 15.52
CA ASP A 159 3.89 8.96 15.72
C ASP A 159 4.39 8.28 14.43
N LEU A 160 3.87 8.70 13.27
CA LEU A 160 4.32 8.23 11.95
C LEU A 160 5.25 9.26 11.28
N ASP A 161 6.26 9.69 12.01
CA ASP A 161 7.28 10.64 11.57
C ASP A 161 8.29 10.05 10.56
N LEU A 162 9.28 10.83 10.14
CA LEU A 162 10.34 10.36 9.24
C LEU A 162 11.14 9.19 9.83
N ALA A 163 11.36 9.16 11.14
CA ALA A 163 12.10 8.08 11.79
C ALA A 163 11.29 6.76 11.75
N TRP A 164 9.97 6.85 11.93
CA TRP A 164 9.09 5.71 11.73
C TRP A 164 9.09 5.23 10.27
N HIS A 165 9.01 6.16 9.29
CA HIS A 165 9.07 5.83 7.86
C HIS A 165 10.37 5.13 7.46
N ARG A 166 11.52 5.53 8.04
CA ARG A 166 12.81 4.85 7.84
C ARG A 166 12.76 3.39 8.30
N ARG A 167 12.21 3.14 9.50
CA ARG A 167 12.07 1.77 10.02
C ARG A 167 11.09 0.95 9.19
N ALA A 168 9.96 1.54 8.79
CA ALA A 168 8.96 0.88 7.95
C ALA A 168 9.52 0.51 6.56
N LEU A 169 10.25 1.44 5.92
CA LEU A 169 10.90 1.17 4.64
C LEU A 169 11.97 0.08 4.76
N ALA A 170 12.80 0.11 5.80
CA ALA A 170 13.82 -0.91 6.04
C ALA A 170 13.18 -2.30 6.21
N GLU A 171 12.05 -2.38 6.90
CA GLU A 171 11.30 -3.63 7.09
C GLU A 171 10.66 -4.16 5.81
N LEU A 172 10.05 -3.28 5.00
CA LEU A 172 9.52 -3.64 3.68
C LEU A 172 10.62 -4.14 2.74
N LEU A 173 11.79 -3.50 2.76
CA LEU A 173 12.95 -3.93 1.97
C LEU A 173 13.54 -5.26 2.49
N ARG A 174 13.54 -5.49 3.82
CA ARG A 174 14.02 -6.75 4.40
C ARG A 174 13.24 -7.95 3.87
N VAL A 175 11.91 -7.85 3.79
CA VAL A 175 11.04 -8.94 3.31
C VAL A 175 10.97 -9.02 1.78
N CYS A 176 11.41 -7.97 1.07
CA CYS A 176 11.36 -7.86 -0.37
C CYS A 176 12.58 -8.50 -1.06
N ARG A 177 12.34 -9.25 -2.13
CA ARG A 177 13.40 -9.88 -2.95
C ARG A 177 13.78 -9.08 -4.17
N ARG A 178 12.78 -8.52 -4.89
CA ARG A 178 12.99 -7.92 -6.21
C ARG A 178 12.49 -6.48 -6.33
N GLU A 179 11.24 -6.22 -5.94
CA GLU A 179 10.63 -4.92 -6.17
C GLU A 179 9.65 -4.53 -5.06
N LEU A 180 9.76 -3.29 -4.60
CA LEU A 180 8.84 -2.64 -3.67
C LEU A 180 8.19 -1.45 -4.37
N ARG A 181 6.86 -1.33 -4.28
CA ARG A 181 6.10 -0.16 -4.74
C ARG A 181 5.34 0.46 -3.58
N ILE A 182 5.46 1.77 -3.45
CA ILE A 182 4.79 2.55 -2.40
C ILE A 182 3.94 3.64 -3.05
N TYR A 183 2.65 3.68 -2.72
CA TYR A 183 1.75 4.73 -3.18
C TYR A 183 0.85 5.22 -2.03
N PRO A 184 0.60 6.54 -1.94
CA PRO A 184 1.18 7.62 -2.72
C PRO A 184 2.63 7.90 -2.32
N ALA A 185 3.41 8.57 -3.19
CA ALA A 185 4.69 9.18 -2.83
C ALA A 185 4.60 10.72 -2.84
N HIS A 186 3.41 11.23 -2.54
CA HIS A 186 3.10 12.66 -2.55
C HIS A 186 2.33 13.07 -1.29
N THR A 187 2.29 14.39 -1.04
CA THR A 187 1.53 14.99 0.05
C THR A 187 0.02 14.87 -0.20
N ILE A 188 -0.76 14.80 0.88
CA ILE A 188 -2.23 14.85 0.83
C ILE A 188 -2.70 16.31 0.94
N THR A 189 -2.19 17.12 0.04
CA THR A 189 -2.50 18.57 -0.08
C THR A 189 -3.07 18.88 -1.46
N LEU A 190 -3.61 20.05 -1.65
CA LEU A 190 -4.06 20.54 -2.94
C LEU A 190 -3.39 21.89 -3.25
N PRO A 191 -2.47 21.97 -4.24
CA PRO A 191 -1.97 20.86 -5.07
C PRO A 191 -1.10 19.86 -4.29
N ALA A 192 -1.11 18.61 -4.74
CA ALA A 192 -0.19 17.58 -4.27
C ALA A 192 1.23 17.85 -4.79
N ARG A 193 2.23 17.48 -4.01
CA ARG A 193 3.65 17.57 -4.35
C ARG A 193 4.35 16.29 -3.91
N VAL A 194 5.50 15.99 -4.47
CA VAL A 194 6.35 14.91 -3.94
C VAL A 194 6.52 15.10 -2.43
N HIS A 195 6.33 14.03 -1.66
CA HIS A 195 6.37 14.11 -0.20
C HIS A 195 7.80 14.40 0.29
N PRO A 196 8.00 15.30 1.29
CA PRO A 196 9.34 15.69 1.75
C PRO A 196 10.18 14.53 2.29
N TYR A 197 9.55 13.44 2.71
CA TYR A 197 10.26 12.24 3.18
C TYR A 197 10.85 11.38 2.06
N VAL A 198 10.45 11.58 0.80
CA VAL A 198 10.90 10.73 -0.31
C VAL A 198 12.40 10.85 -0.52
N GLU A 199 12.96 12.07 -0.58
CA GLU A 199 14.38 12.30 -0.83
C GLU A 199 15.27 11.67 0.27
N PRO A 200 15.06 11.94 1.58
CA PRO A 200 15.87 11.31 2.62
C PRO A 200 15.72 9.78 2.67
N LEU A 201 14.55 9.23 2.36
CA LEU A 201 14.36 7.78 2.31
C LEU A 201 15.10 7.14 1.13
N ILE A 202 15.14 7.80 -0.03
CA ILE A 202 15.93 7.33 -1.18
C ILE A 202 17.42 7.41 -0.90
N ALA A 203 17.89 8.46 -0.22
CA ALA A 203 19.29 8.62 0.15
C ALA A 203 19.77 7.54 1.12
N ASP A 204 18.90 7.02 1.96
CA ASP A 204 19.19 5.98 2.96
C ASP A 204 19.08 4.53 2.39
N LEU A 205 18.79 4.36 1.10
CA LEU A 205 18.64 3.01 0.51
C LEU A 205 19.92 2.19 0.60
N PRO A 206 19.83 0.91 1.02
CA PRO A 206 20.98 0.01 1.03
C PRO A 206 21.57 -0.20 -0.36
N ALA A 207 22.85 -0.53 -0.42
CA ALA A 207 23.52 -0.85 -1.68
C ALA A 207 22.77 -1.94 -2.46
N GLY A 208 22.69 -1.79 -3.78
CA GLY A 208 21.96 -2.69 -4.68
C GLY A 208 20.50 -2.33 -4.91
N TRP A 209 19.89 -1.48 -4.10
CA TRP A 209 18.55 -0.95 -4.35
C TRP A 209 18.60 0.36 -5.14
N ARG A 210 17.65 0.56 -6.04
CA ARG A 210 17.48 1.80 -6.81
C ARG A 210 16.03 2.22 -6.79
N ALA A 211 15.81 3.51 -6.62
CA ALA A 211 14.48 4.11 -6.59
C ALA A 211 14.21 4.98 -7.82
N SER A 212 12.94 5.04 -8.21
CA SER A 212 12.38 5.98 -9.17
C SER A 212 11.01 6.47 -8.71
N LEU A 213 10.70 7.72 -9.01
CA LEU A 213 9.34 8.24 -8.92
C LEU A 213 8.68 8.07 -10.29
N GLU A 214 7.51 7.45 -10.29
CA GLU A 214 6.77 7.15 -11.52
C GLU A 214 5.38 7.79 -11.45
N PRO A 215 4.96 8.55 -12.48
CA PRO A 215 3.60 9.07 -12.55
C PRO A 215 2.62 7.91 -12.64
N THR A 216 1.44 8.07 -12.04
CA THR A 216 0.37 7.06 -12.11
C THR A 216 -0.83 7.62 -12.85
N GLY A 217 -1.58 6.74 -13.52
CA GLY A 217 -2.86 7.11 -14.14
C GLY A 217 -4.04 7.11 -13.16
N TYR A 218 -3.77 7.03 -11.85
CA TYR A 218 -4.81 6.95 -10.84
C TYR A 218 -5.22 8.32 -10.33
N ASP A 219 -6.52 8.57 -10.33
CA ASP A 219 -7.13 9.78 -9.82
C ASP A 219 -7.91 9.49 -8.53
N GLN A 220 -7.45 10.06 -7.43
CA GLN A 220 -8.15 10.01 -6.13
C GLN A 220 -8.71 11.38 -5.70
N GLY A 221 -8.91 12.30 -6.66
CA GLY A 221 -9.39 13.66 -6.39
C GLY A 221 -8.27 14.65 -6.09
N SER A 222 -7.01 14.26 -6.18
CA SER A 222 -5.86 15.14 -6.04
C SER A 222 -5.63 15.95 -7.34
N ALA A 223 -4.85 17.03 -7.24
CA ALA A 223 -4.30 17.75 -8.40
C ALA A 223 -2.82 18.04 -8.11
N GLY A 224 -1.98 18.04 -9.15
CA GLY A 224 -0.54 18.20 -9.04
C GLY A 224 0.21 16.89 -9.25
N ASP A 225 1.43 16.81 -8.70
CA ASP A 225 2.27 15.62 -8.85
C ASP A 225 1.82 14.50 -7.90
N THR A 226 1.36 13.41 -8.47
CA THR A 226 0.85 12.25 -7.74
C THR A 226 1.59 10.95 -8.07
N PRO A 227 2.93 10.92 -7.86
CA PRO A 227 3.74 9.77 -8.21
C PRO A 227 3.59 8.60 -7.24
N MET A 228 4.02 7.43 -7.72
CA MET A 228 4.38 6.24 -6.95
C MET A 228 5.89 6.20 -6.77
N LEU A 229 6.37 5.69 -5.64
CA LEU A 229 7.77 5.36 -5.42
C LEU A 229 7.98 3.88 -5.74
N ARG A 230 8.86 3.61 -6.71
CA ARG A 230 9.27 2.26 -7.10
C ARG A 230 10.71 2.03 -6.70
N ILE A 231 10.98 0.94 -5.98
CA ILE A 231 12.30 0.58 -5.50
C ILE A 231 12.62 -0.84 -5.98
N ARG A 232 13.72 -1.01 -6.74
CA ARG A 232 14.10 -2.27 -7.36
C ARG A 232 15.48 -2.73 -6.91
N TRP A 233 15.59 -4.03 -6.69
CA TRP A 233 16.88 -4.68 -6.53
C TRP A 233 17.58 -4.82 -7.89
N GLN A 234 18.80 -4.29 -8.01
CA GLN A 234 19.60 -4.40 -9.22
C GLN A 234 20.84 -5.30 -9.05
N GLY A 235 21.02 -5.90 -7.85
CA GLY A 235 22.23 -6.60 -7.50
C GLY A 235 23.37 -5.64 -7.13
N ALA A 236 24.38 -6.12 -6.44
CA ALA A 236 25.69 -5.49 -6.48
C ALA A 236 26.18 -5.62 -7.93
N THR A 237 26.59 -4.53 -8.57
CA THR A 237 27.03 -4.49 -9.97
C THR A 237 27.88 -5.73 -10.31
N GLY A 238 27.32 -6.69 -11.08
CA GLY A 238 28.07 -7.81 -11.61
C GLY A 238 27.59 -9.24 -11.31
N ALA A 239 26.52 -9.48 -10.52
CA ALA A 239 26.02 -10.84 -10.30
C ALA A 239 24.70 -11.08 -11.05
N PRO A 240 24.56 -12.15 -11.87
CA PRO A 240 23.28 -12.56 -12.42
C PRO A 240 22.31 -12.97 -11.29
N LEU A 241 21.03 -12.71 -11.46
CA LEU A 241 19.97 -13.24 -10.60
C LEU A 241 20.06 -14.77 -10.65
N ASP A 242 20.44 -15.41 -9.54
CA ASP A 242 20.44 -16.86 -9.44
C ASP A 242 19.02 -17.38 -9.71
N SER A 243 18.93 -18.22 -10.73
CA SER A 243 17.78 -19.07 -11.00
C SER A 243 17.45 -19.90 -9.76
N ALA A 244 16.16 -19.98 -9.40
CA ALA A 244 15.67 -20.78 -8.30
C ALA A 244 16.31 -22.19 -8.27
N PRO A 245 16.58 -22.75 -7.10
CA PRO A 245 17.08 -24.11 -7.01
C PRO A 245 16.02 -25.07 -7.58
N GLN A 246 16.38 -25.79 -8.66
CA GLN A 246 15.62 -26.92 -9.15
C GLN A 246 15.57 -27.95 -8.01
N SER A 247 14.39 -28.26 -7.50
CA SER A 247 14.19 -29.38 -6.58
C SER A 247 14.60 -30.66 -7.30
N ALA A 248 15.68 -31.24 -6.85
CA ALA A 248 16.04 -32.62 -7.22
C ALA A 248 15.03 -33.61 -6.64
N ALA A 249 14.66 -34.56 -7.48
CA ALA A 249 13.71 -35.63 -7.29
C ALA A 249 13.78 -36.40 -5.96
#